data_d89926702541f4748412536376bcc565
#
_entry.id   d89926702541f4748412536376bcc565
#
_cell.length_a   1.000
_cell.length_b   1.000
_cell.length_c   1.000
_cell.angle_alpha   90.00
_cell.angle_beta   90.00
_cell.angle_gamma   90.00
#
_symmetry.space_group_name_H-M   'P 1'
#
loop_
_entity.id
_entity.type
_entity.pdbx_description
1 polymer ?
#
loop_
_entity_poly.entity_id
_entity_poly.type
_entity_poly.pdbx_seq_one_letter_code
_entity_poly.pdbx_strand_id
1 'polypeptide(L)'
;PKAMLELLLAIDSAKALSPKSREFLLATMSRTRTGPERLKGLLPRGTPVAHKTGTIGGVANDVGFITLPDGRRFAIAIFTKSSTTPEVERDRAIAEISRTIYDFYYLTV
;
A
#
# COMPACT_ATOMS: atom_id res chain seq x y z
N PRO A 1 -12.39 -3.40 1.52
CA PRO A 1 -10.97 -3.79 1.42
C PRO A 1 -10.75 -5.10 0.66
N LYS A 2 -11.62 -6.10 0.87
CA LYS A 2 -11.44 -7.41 0.23
C LYS A 2 -11.42 -7.31 -1.30
N ALA A 3 -12.37 -6.60 -1.89
CA ALA A 3 -12.43 -6.45 -3.35
C ALA A 3 -11.18 -5.75 -3.89
N MET A 4 -10.68 -4.75 -3.17
CA MET A 4 -9.44 -4.06 -3.56
C MET A 4 -8.25 -5.00 -3.45
N LEU A 5 -8.18 -5.81 -2.41
CA LEU A 5 -7.10 -6.78 -2.25
C LEU A 5 -7.13 -7.81 -3.38
N GLU A 6 -8.30 -8.28 -3.77
CA GLU A 6 -8.46 -9.19 -4.91
C GLU A 6 -7.99 -8.54 -6.22
N LEU A 7 -8.29 -7.25 -6.42
CA LEU A 7 -7.81 -6.52 -7.59
C LEU A 7 -6.29 -6.42 -7.60
N LEU A 8 -5.68 -6.10 -6.46
CA LEU A 8 -4.22 -6.04 -6.35
C LEU A 8 -3.59 -7.40 -6.68
N LEU A 9 -4.14 -8.48 -6.16
CA LEU A 9 -3.63 -9.82 -6.45
C LEU A 9 -3.81 -10.18 -7.93
N ALA A 10 -4.91 -9.76 -8.56
CA ALA A 10 -5.12 -9.98 -9.98
C ALA A 10 -4.07 -9.22 -10.84
N ILE A 11 -3.73 -8.02 -10.43
CA ILE A 11 -2.67 -7.24 -11.10
C ILE A 11 -1.33 -7.96 -10.95
N ASP A 12 -1.00 -8.40 -9.75
CA ASP A 12 0.28 -9.04 -9.48
C ASP A 12 0.44 -10.38 -10.19
N SER A 13 -0.63 -11.16 -10.30
CA SER A 13 -0.59 -12.49 -10.90
C SER A 13 -0.62 -12.48 -12.43
N ALA A 14 -0.64 -11.32 -13.05
CA ALA A 14 -0.69 -11.14 -14.51
C ALA A 14 -1.96 -11.73 -15.16
N LYS A 15 -3.01 -11.95 -14.40
CA LYS A 15 -4.27 -12.49 -14.93
C LYS A 15 -5.16 -11.43 -15.57
N ALA A 16 -5.05 -10.19 -15.10
CA ALA A 16 -5.90 -9.10 -15.57
C ALA A 16 -5.25 -8.26 -16.66
N LEU A 17 -3.92 -8.26 -16.75
CA LEU A 17 -3.15 -7.40 -17.63
C LEU A 17 -2.07 -8.19 -18.37
N SER A 18 -1.70 -7.70 -19.54
CA SER A 18 -0.50 -8.22 -20.22
C SER A 18 0.74 -7.91 -19.36
N PRO A 19 1.84 -8.68 -19.53
CA PRO A 19 3.07 -8.40 -18.80
C PRO A 19 3.54 -6.95 -18.95
N LYS A 20 3.46 -6.40 -20.13
CA LYS A 20 3.88 -5.03 -20.41
C LYS A 20 3.02 -4.00 -19.68
N SER A 21 1.71 -4.18 -19.70
CA SER A 21 0.78 -3.28 -19.01
C SER A 21 0.95 -3.39 -17.49
N ARG A 22 1.17 -4.59 -16.99
CA ARG A 22 1.43 -4.83 -15.58
C ARG A 22 2.69 -4.09 -15.13
N GLU A 23 3.78 -4.22 -15.88
CA GLU A 23 5.03 -3.52 -15.56
C GLU A 23 4.84 -2.01 -15.56
N PHE A 24 4.12 -1.50 -16.55
CA PHE A 24 3.84 -0.05 -16.63
C PHE A 24 3.04 0.43 -15.43
N LEU A 25 2.00 -0.32 -15.04
CA LEU A 25 1.17 0.05 -13.90
C LEU A 25 1.98 0.03 -12.60
N LEU A 26 2.71 -1.04 -12.35
CA LEU A 26 3.52 -1.17 -11.13
C LEU A 26 4.60 -0.10 -11.05
N ALA A 27 5.26 0.21 -12.17
CA ALA A 27 6.25 1.27 -12.22
C ALA A 27 5.62 2.62 -11.93
N THR A 28 4.43 2.89 -12.45
CA THR A 28 3.69 4.12 -12.20
C THR A 28 3.33 4.24 -10.73
N MET A 29 2.83 3.16 -10.14
CA MET A 29 2.49 3.12 -8.71
C MET A 29 3.72 3.32 -7.83
N SER A 30 4.88 2.84 -8.27
CA SER A 30 6.14 3.02 -7.52
C SER A 30 6.59 4.48 -7.48
N ARG A 31 6.11 5.31 -8.40
CA ARG A 31 6.43 6.73 -8.46
C ARG A 31 5.40 7.61 -7.77
N THR A 32 4.44 7.04 -7.09
CA THR A 32 3.42 7.80 -6.36
C THR A 32 4.06 8.71 -5.34
N ARG A 33 3.70 9.98 -5.36
CA ARG A 33 4.23 11.01 -4.45
C ARG A 33 3.25 11.43 -3.36
N THR A 34 1.98 11.08 -3.50
CA THR A 34 0.97 11.40 -2.49
C THR A 34 1.06 10.46 -1.31
N GLY A 35 0.65 10.92 -0.14
CA GLY A 35 0.55 10.12 1.06
C GLY A 35 1.84 9.44 1.51
N PRO A 36 3.01 10.14 1.53
CA PRO A 36 4.24 9.50 1.98
C PRO A 36 4.21 9.10 3.45
N GLU A 37 3.30 9.68 4.22
CA GLU A 37 3.12 9.38 5.65
C GLU A 37 2.14 8.23 5.90
N ARG A 38 1.55 7.65 4.88
CA ARG A 38 0.62 6.51 5.00
C ARG A 38 1.35 5.18 4.96
N LEU A 39 1.12 4.32 3.98
CA LEU A 39 1.78 3.00 3.95
C LEU A 39 3.28 3.08 4.16
N LYS A 40 3.93 4.08 3.58
CA LYS A 40 5.39 4.26 3.64
C LYS A 40 5.87 4.87 4.95
N GLY A 41 5.00 5.53 5.70
CA GLY A 41 5.38 6.48 6.75
C GLY A 41 6.32 5.95 7.81
N LEU A 42 6.18 4.69 8.21
CA LEU A 42 7.00 4.08 9.26
C LEU A 42 7.81 2.89 8.76
N LEU A 43 7.82 2.62 7.46
CA LEU A 43 8.62 1.54 6.91
C LEU A 43 10.11 1.91 6.90
N PRO A 44 11.01 0.93 6.93
CA PRO A 44 12.45 1.22 6.83
C PRO A 44 12.74 2.02 5.56
N ARG A 45 13.71 2.94 5.66
CA ARG A 45 14.12 3.78 4.53
C ARG A 45 14.51 2.90 3.35
N GLY A 46 14.03 3.27 2.16
CA GLY A 46 14.37 2.56 0.94
C GLY A 46 13.47 1.36 0.64
N THR A 47 12.48 1.06 1.50
CA THR A 47 11.51 0.00 1.22
C THR A 47 10.72 0.33 -0.05
N PRO A 48 10.75 -0.52 -1.08
CA PRO A 48 9.95 -0.28 -2.27
C PRO A 48 8.45 -0.40 -1.96
N VAL A 49 7.70 0.63 -2.32
CA VAL A 49 6.24 0.65 -2.16
C VAL A 49 5.62 1.16 -3.46
N ALA A 50 4.80 0.33 -4.08
CA ALA A 50 4.00 0.71 -5.24
C ALA A 50 2.57 0.89 -4.73
N HIS A 51 2.05 2.14 -4.71
CA HIS A 51 0.78 2.40 -4.05
C HIS A 51 -0.06 3.46 -4.74
N LYS A 52 -1.34 3.52 -4.36
CA LYS A 52 -2.30 4.53 -4.80
C LYS A 52 -3.10 5.00 -3.60
N THR A 53 -3.06 6.29 -3.36
CA THR A 53 -3.80 6.92 -2.27
C THR A 53 -5.18 7.37 -2.71
N GLY A 54 -6.07 7.57 -1.75
CA GLY A 54 -7.36 8.21 -1.97
C GLY A 54 -7.70 9.08 -0.76
N THR A 55 -8.09 10.31 -1.00
CA THR A 55 -8.44 11.26 0.07
C THR A 55 -9.64 12.09 -0.35
N ILE A 56 -10.70 12.00 0.48
CA ILE A 56 -11.87 12.84 0.31
C ILE A 56 -12.54 12.95 1.68
N GLY A 57 -13.11 14.08 2.02
CA GLY A 57 -13.67 14.43 3.33
C GLY A 57 -13.86 13.26 4.30
N GLY A 58 -13.13 13.21 5.41
CA GLY A 58 -13.23 12.15 6.40
C GLY A 58 -12.66 10.79 5.99
N VAL A 59 -12.15 10.66 4.76
CA VAL A 59 -11.62 9.40 4.21
C VAL A 59 -10.17 9.58 3.85
N ALA A 60 -9.33 8.65 4.30
CA ALA A 60 -7.94 8.56 3.88
C ALA A 60 -7.63 7.08 3.64
N ASN A 61 -7.20 6.77 2.45
CA ASN A 61 -6.94 5.38 2.03
C ASN A 61 -5.56 5.26 1.41
N ASP A 62 -4.98 4.07 1.49
CA ASP A 62 -3.79 3.74 0.74
C ASP A 62 -3.78 2.24 0.47
N VAL A 63 -3.50 1.86 -0.76
CA VAL A 63 -3.47 0.47 -1.18
C VAL A 63 -2.26 0.24 -2.08
N GLY A 64 -1.70 -0.97 -2.07
CA GLY A 64 -0.59 -1.26 -2.94
C GLY A 64 0.20 -2.49 -2.55
N PHE A 65 1.47 -2.46 -2.95
CA PHE A 65 2.41 -3.57 -2.75
C PHE A 65 3.63 -3.07 -2.00
N ILE A 66 4.07 -3.85 -1.02
CA ILE A 66 5.28 -3.56 -0.25
C ILE A 66 6.25 -4.72 -0.47
N THR A 67 7.51 -4.38 -0.80
CA THR A 67 8.54 -5.38 -1.05
C THR A 67 9.47 -5.49 0.15
N LEU A 68 9.64 -6.71 0.65
CA LEU A 68 10.55 -7.02 1.75
C LEU A 68 12.00 -7.10 1.25
N PRO A 69 12.99 -6.99 2.16
CA PRO A 69 14.41 -7.03 1.75
C PRO A 69 14.82 -8.30 1.01
N ASP A 70 14.15 -9.42 1.26
CA ASP A 70 14.43 -10.68 0.59
C ASP A 70 13.74 -10.84 -0.76
N GLY A 71 13.03 -9.80 -1.21
CA GLY A 71 12.34 -9.80 -2.50
C GLY A 71 10.89 -10.26 -2.44
N ARG A 72 10.46 -10.83 -1.32
CA ARG A 72 9.04 -11.18 -1.16
C ARG A 72 8.21 -9.90 -1.16
N ARG A 73 7.01 -10.00 -1.67
CA ARG A 73 6.11 -8.86 -1.81
C ARG A 73 4.73 -9.23 -1.29
N PHE A 74 4.09 -8.30 -0.62
CA PHE A 74 2.71 -8.51 -0.18
C PHE A 74 1.82 -7.35 -0.61
N ALA A 75 0.54 -7.65 -0.82
CA ALA A 75 -0.47 -6.67 -1.13
C ALA A 75 -1.15 -6.21 0.16
N ILE A 76 -1.47 -4.93 0.22
CA ILE A 76 -2.09 -4.33 1.40
C ILE A 76 -3.13 -3.30 0.98
N ALA A 77 -4.27 -3.27 1.67
CA ALA A 77 -5.31 -2.29 1.42
C ALA A 77 -5.84 -1.79 2.77
N ILE A 78 -5.69 -0.50 3.02
CA ILE A 78 -6.14 0.13 4.26
C ILE A 78 -7.08 1.28 3.93
N PHE A 79 -8.30 1.19 4.43
CA PHE A 79 -9.34 2.18 4.21
C PHE A 79 -9.78 2.74 5.55
N THR A 80 -9.92 4.06 5.62
CA THR A 80 -10.55 4.74 6.74
C THR A 80 -11.79 5.48 6.23
N LYS A 81 -12.78 5.67 7.10
CA LYS A 81 -14.00 6.38 6.70
C LYS A 81 -14.66 7.08 7.88
N SER A 82 -15.53 8.04 7.54
CA SER A 82 -16.44 8.69 8.49
C SER A 82 -15.72 9.23 9.73
N SER A 83 -14.51 9.69 9.58
CA SER A 83 -13.69 10.11 10.71
C SER A 83 -13.73 11.61 10.90
N THR A 84 -13.91 12.04 12.16
CA THR A 84 -13.67 13.40 12.60
C THR A 84 -12.26 13.58 13.12
N THR A 85 -11.49 12.48 13.18
CA THR A 85 -10.09 12.48 13.59
C THR A 85 -9.27 13.29 12.57
N PRO A 86 -8.32 14.12 13.01
CA PRO A 86 -7.46 14.87 12.11
C PRO A 86 -6.74 13.94 11.11
N GLU A 87 -6.54 14.44 9.89
CA GLU A 87 -5.93 13.66 8.81
C GLU A 87 -4.55 13.12 9.22
N VAL A 88 -3.76 13.92 9.91
CA VAL A 88 -2.43 13.51 10.40
C VAL A 88 -2.51 12.24 11.24
N GLU A 89 -3.50 12.14 12.11
CA GLU A 89 -3.67 10.96 12.96
C GLU A 89 -4.16 9.74 12.18
N ARG A 90 -5.00 9.97 11.17
CA ARG A 90 -5.45 8.89 10.28
C ARG A 90 -4.30 8.35 9.45
N ASP A 91 -3.47 9.24 8.93
CA ASP A 91 -2.28 8.87 8.17
C ASP A 91 -1.33 8.05 9.04
N ARG A 92 -1.14 8.47 10.28
CA ARG A 92 -0.29 7.74 11.21
C ARG A 92 -0.85 6.35 11.53
N ALA A 93 -2.15 6.23 11.70
CA ALA A 93 -2.78 4.93 11.94
C ALA A 93 -2.52 3.98 10.76
N ILE A 94 -2.64 4.47 9.53
CA ILE A 94 -2.33 3.69 8.33
C ILE A 94 -0.86 3.24 8.37
N ALA A 95 0.04 4.16 8.70
CA ALA A 95 1.47 3.86 8.78
C ALA A 95 1.79 2.81 9.84
N GLU A 96 1.17 2.90 11.00
CA GLU A 96 1.39 1.93 12.08
C GLU A 96 0.87 0.54 11.73
N ILE A 97 -0.30 0.45 11.10
CA ILE A 97 -0.83 -0.82 10.62
C ILE A 97 0.09 -1.42 9.57
N SER A 98 0.52 -0.62 8.61
CA SER A 98 1.44 -1.04 7.56
C SER A 98 2.73 -1.59 8.15
N ARG A 99 3.33 -0.87 9.10
CA ARG A 99 4.57 -1.31 9.74
C ARG A 99 4.38 -2.61 10.51
N THR A 100 3.25 -2.77 11.20
CA THR A 100 2.94 -3.99 11.95
C THR A 100 2.89 -5.20 11.02
N ILE A 101 2.22 -5.04 9.88
CA ILE A 101 2.12 -6.12 8.89
C ILE A 101 3.49 -6.40 8.26
N TYR A 102 4.24 -5.35 7.95
CA TYR A 102 5.60 -5.48 7.44
C TYR A 102 6.47 -6.30 8.39
N ASP A 103 6.45 -5.95 9.67
CA ASP A 103 7.23 -6.66 10.68
C ASP A 103 6.82 -8.13 10.79
N PHE A 104 5.52 -8.40 10.73
CA PHE A 104 5.01 -9.78 10.76
C PHE A 104 5.63 -10.61 9.64
N TYR A 105 5.56 -10.13 8.41
CA TYR A 105 6.13 -10.86 7.28
C TYR A 105 7.65 -10.91 7.30
N TYR A 106 8.29 -9.83 7.72
CA TYR A 106 9.73 -9.75 7.81
C TYR A 106 10.30 -10.79 8.78
N LEU A 107 9.62 -10.98 9.91
CA LEU A 107 10.04 -11.90 10.95
C LEU A 107 9.56 -13.34 10.72
N THR A 108 8.73 -13.56 9.71
CA THR A 108 8.18 -14.87 9.38
C THR A 108 8.92 -15.42 8.16
N VAL A 109 9.54 -16.58 8.31
CA VAL A 109 10.31 -17.21 7.23
C VAL A 109 9.48 -18.24 6.49
#